data_7d4bfb0038dbb039e4448faf07b09511
#
_entry.id   7d4bfb0038dbb039e4448faf07b09511
#
_cell.length_a   1.000
_cell.length_b   1.000
_cell.length_c   1.000
_cell.angle_alpha   90.00
_cell.angle_beta   90.00
_cell.angle_gamma   90.00
#
_symmetry.space_group_name_H-M   'P 1'
#
loop_
_entity.id
_entity.type
_entity.pdbx_description
1 polymer ?
#
loop_
_entity_poly.entity_id
_entity_poly.type
_entity_poly.pdbx_seq_one_letter_code
_entity_poly.pdbx_strand_id
1 'polypeptide(L)'
;MKILKLLNKKYFSILFCFLFLQNTDLFSNEPVDIWNLESQENLEVNSTEQNNQDESISQNSVYNSLSEKNNDFIVELDETLKSKEIEIVGIYDPSENSVTIDMWRNSDGRKILDLFNKVQTIELSKDSKEILNILLLTNSYFPSKNISNEQFLKIKHEWLLKSSDLDLIEEYLIKNKEIKNSDILIEYLVDEYLSKSELEKACSIFSNINYPSENNYLSKFHIYCLINDNKREEAQLQFDLKTELGFKDEFFEKKFNYLMEYISTIDETTSEKSILNFHLSHRTNPNFAFEPDASTSKKIWRYLSTSNLLTNIESIDLEDIQKISSIEKATHEGNYTEEELFDLYKRFQFNINQLLNIKQSYKLLKGVESRALLYQGILLSTEIDKKLELIKILKDSFADEGNTNAFNYTLVTMLEEIEEEKIPSNYSDFYNKYTQSEKFVFKQIKINNKIIHQSKLINYLKEDLDTKDVKKDLDDILKKVKKNKKYFISTKDIILLESLKSDGIEINKKYESLYEVDNTNMPQDIQKLIENDEMGFVLLRLVQILGQDNFEDLGSETLFFIVSALNQLNIDKLRNKILLKVLPLKV
;
A
#
# COMPACT_ATOMS: atom_id res chain seq x y z
N MET A 1 37.86 36.47 32.39
CA MET A 1 37.51 36.23 30.98
C MET A 1 37.26 34.71 30.72
N LYS A 2 36.37 34.07 31.50
CA LYS A 2 36.05 32.65 31.44
C LYS A 2 34.56 32.33 31.70
N ILE A 3 33.64 33.28 31.58
CA ILE A 3 32.20 33.15 31.90
C ILE A 3 31.31 33.29 30.64
N LEU A 4 31.89 33.56 29.46
CA LEU A 4 31.13 33.78 28.20
C LEU A 4 31.05 32.57 27.26
N LYS A 5 31.30 31.33 27.74
CA LYS A 5 31.28 30.12 26.91
C LYS A 5 30.12 29.16 27.22
N LEU A 6 29.12 29.56 27.99
CA LEU A 6 27.99 28.72 28.39
C LEU A 6 26.60 29.23 28.00
N LEU A 7 26.51 30.13 27.02
CA LEU A 7 25.21 30.45 26.40
C LEU A 7 24.98 29.52 25.20
N ASN A 8 24.30 28.47 25.53
CA ASN A 8 23.90 27.42 24.58
C ASN A 8 23.03 28.01 23.47
N LYS A 9 23.32 27.73 22.22
CA LYS A 9 22.63 28.17 21.00
C LYS A 9 21.09 28.07 21.06
N LYS A 10 20.54 27.21 21.93
CA LYS A 10 19.11 27.04 22.16
C LYS A 10 18.41 28.25 22.84
N TYR A 11 19.11 28.98 23.67
CA TYR A 11 18.50 30.15 24.37
C TYR A 11 18.54 31.44 23.54
N PHE A 12 19.43 31.50 22.57
CA PHE A 12 19.47 32.64 21.62
C PHE A 12 18.30 32.59 20.63
N SER A 13 17.85 31.38 20.26
CA SER A 13 16.68 31.17 19.37
C SER A 13 15.36 31.53 20.06
N ILE A 14 15.25 31.29 21.39
CA ILE A 14 14.06 31.65 22.19
C ILE A 14 13.97 33.13 22.42
N LEU A 15 15.09 33.81 22.64
CA LEU A 15 15.12 35.27 22.81
C LEU A 15 14.80 36.01 21.49
N PHE A 16 15.16 35.46 20.34
CA PHE A 16 14.84 36.01 19.03
C PHE A 16 13.35 35.83 18.66
N CYS A 17 12.71 34.74 19.09
CA CYS A 17 11.27 34.56 18.94
C CYS A 17 10.44 35.51 19.82
N PHE A 18 10.95 35.90 20.99
CA PHE A 18 10.23 36.83 21.88
C PHE A 18 10.29 38.31 21.43
N LEU A 19 11.28 38.67 20.61
CA LEU A 19 11.41 40.04 20.06
C LEU A 19 10.56 40.28 18.80
N PHE A 20 10.02 39.22 18.17
CA PHE A 20 9.11 39.34 17.02
C PHE A 20 7.62 39.32 17.39
N LEU A 21 7.28 39.15 18.66
CA LEU A 21 5.88 39.14 19.14
C LEU A 21 5.33 40.48 19.62
N GLN A 22 6.10 41.55 19.47
CA GLN A 22 5.60 42.90 19.77
C GLN A 22 5.69 43.75 18.50
N ASN A 23 4.59 43.92 17.86
CA ASN A 23 4.16 44.88 16.84
C ASN A 23 3.59 44.19 15.58
N THR A 24 2.33 43.78 15.67
CA THR A 24 1.42 43.86 14.54
C THR A 24 0.06 44.27 15.06
N ASP A 25 -0.23 45.55 14.93
CA ASP A 25 -1.60 46.05 14.92
C ASP A 25 -2.30 45.43 13.71
N LEU A 26 -3.02 44.37 13.93
CA LEU A 26 -3.94 43.77 12.95
C LEU A 26 -5.20 44.64 12.94
N PHE A 27 -5.32 45.51 11.94
CA PHE A 27 -6.60 46.07 11.54
C PHE A 27 -7.51 44.92 11.16
N SER A 28 -8.43 44.58 12.04
CA SER A 28 -9.58 43.72 11.76
C SER A 28 -10.53 44.54 10.88
N ASN A 29 -10.57 44.26 9.61
CA ASN A 29 -11.70 44.62 8.77
C ASN A 29 -12.86 43.70 9.13
N GLU A 30 -13.93 44.27 9.68
CA GLU A 30 -15.19 43.56 9.87
C GLU A 30 -15.72 43.02 8.55
N PRO A 31 -16.37 41.86 8.53
CA PRO A 31 -16.95 41.32 7.30
C PRO A 31 -18.08 42.23 6.81
N VAL A 32 -17.96 42.67 5.56
CA VAL A 32 -18.97 43.48 4.87
C VAL A 32 -20.17 42.57 4.58
N ASP A 33 -21.32 42.90 5.19
CA ASP A 33 -22.61 42.29 4.91
C ASP A 33 -23.10 42.80 3.55
N ILE A 34 -22.99 41.94 2.53
CA ILE A 34 -23.40 42.24 1.15
C ILE A 34 -24.92 42.19 0.92
N TRP A 35 -25.74 41.95 1.95
CA TRP A 35 -27.19 41.83 1.85
C TRP A 35 -27.99 43.05 2.34
N ASN A 36 -27.33 44.08 2.87
CA ASN A 36 -27.97 45.32 3.28
C ASN A 36 -27.50 46.51 2.42
N LEU A 37 -28.11 46.63 1.24
CA LEU A 37 -28.08 47.84 0.43
C LEU A 37 -29.33 48.69 0.74
N GLU A 38 -29.32 49.41 1.87
CA GLU A 38 -30.20 50.57 2.05
C GLU A 38 -29.36 51.83 2.27
N SER A 39 -29.54 52.71 1.25
CA SER A 39 -29.51 54.16 1.29
C SER A 39 -28.37 54.90 2.04
N GLN A 40 -27.50 55.53 1.29
CA GLN A 40 -27.13 56.91 1.58
C GLN A 40 -27.14 57.76 0.35
N GLU A 41 -28.07 58.72 0.39
CA GLU A 41 -28.25 59.85 -0.48
C GLU A 41 -27.12 60.87 -0.39
N ASN A 42 -27.08 61.63 -1.47
CA ASN A 42 -26.64 63.05 -1.63
C ASN A 42 -25.19 63.36 -2.00
N LEU A 43 -25.03 63.80 -3.20
CA LEU A 43 -24.67 65.23 -3.44
C LEU A 43 -24.86 65.62 -4.94
N GLU A 44 -25.57 66.72 -5.07
CA GLU A 44 -25.99 67.55 -6.16
C GLU A 44 -25.07 67.72 -7.36
N VAL A 45 -25.67 67.90 -8.58
CA VAL A 45 -25.53 69.10 -9.36
C VAL A 45 -26.65 69.20 -10.44
N ASN A 46 -27.46 70.29 -10.34
CA ASN A 46 -28.29 71.02 -11.30
C ASN A 46 -28.15 70.69 -12.79
N SER A 47 -29.21 70.66 -13.62
CA SER A 47 -30.13 71.73 -13.94
C SER A 47 -31.07 71.34 -15.10
N THR A 48 -32.25 71.93 -15.01
CA THR A 48 -33.21 72.48 -15.98
C THR A 48 -34.24 71.57 -16.69
N GLU A 49 -35.50 71.76 -16.21
CA GLU A 49 -36.75 72.12 -16.90
C GLU A 49 -37.19 71.28 -18.12
N GLN A 50 -38.37 70.74 -18.25
CA GLN A 50 -39.74 71.29 -18.13
C GLN A 50 -40.79 70.20 -18.47
N ASN A 51 -41.87 70.28 -17.65
CA ASN A 51 -43.28 70.11 -18.01
C ASN A 51 -43.93 68.79 -18.37
N ASN A 52 -44.81 68.46 -17.43
CA ASN A 52 -46.25 68.22 -17.58
C ASN A 52 -46.80 66.81 -17.88
N GLN A 53 -47.65 66.53 -16.92
CA GLN A 53 -48.99 65.91 -16.96
C GLN A 53 -49.13 64.49 -16.48
N ASP A 54 -49.95 64.50 -15.46
CA ASP A 54 -50.71 63.42 -14.86
C ASP A 54 -51.04 62.22 -15.74
N GLU A 55 -50.81 61.04 -15.21
CA GLU A 55 -51.89 60.05 -15.10
C GLU A 55 -51.49 58.90 -14.20
N SER A 56 -52.34 58.63 -13.25
CA SER A 56 -52.37 57.50 -12.37
C SER A 56 -52.39 56.15 -13.15
N ILE A 57 -51.38 55.34 -13.01
CA ILE A 57 -51.48 53.92 -13.38
C ILE A 57 -50.81 53.04 -12.34
N SER A 58 -51.64 52.18 -11.86
CA SER A 58 -51.45 51.04 -10.95
C SER A 58 -50.13 50.31 -11.12
N GLN A 59 -49.65 49.87 -9.96
CA GLN A 59 -48.66 48.81 -9.82
C GLN A 59 -49.05 47.56 -10.63
N ASN A 60 -48.42 47.36 -11.79
CA ASN A 60 -48.34 46.08 -12.42
C ASN A 60 -46.87 45.66 -12.48
N SER A 61 -46.62 44.55 -11.79
CA SER A 61 -45.28 43.96 -11.63
C SER A 61 -44.62 43.72 -12.99
N VAL A 62 -43.33 43.96 -13.01
CA VAL A 62 -42.39 43.70 -14.12
C VAL A 62 -42.46 42.22 -14.63
N TYR A 63 -43.16 41.36 -13.93
CA TYR A 63 -43.38 39.97 -14.32
C TYR A 63 -44.39 39.73 -15.44
N ASN A 64 -45.28 40.69 -15.73
CA ASN A 64 -46.31 40.51 -16.77
C ASN A 64 -45.90 41.02 -18.15
N SER A 65 -44.76 41.65 -18.33
CA SER A 65 -44.30 42.13 -19.65
C SER A 65 -43.33 41.16 -20.36
N LEU A 66 -43.07 40.00 -19.78
CA LEU A 66 -42.22 38.97 -20.39
C LEU A 66 -42.99 37.77 -20.97
N SER A 67 -44.32 37.83 -20.99
CA SER A 67 -45.12 36.68 -21.45
C SER A 67 -45.66 36.75 -22.87
N GLU A 68 -45.30 37.75 -23.67
CA GLU A 68 -45.71 37.80 -25.09
C GLU A 68 -44.58 38.26 -26.00
N LYS A 69 -43.58 37.42 -26.17
CA LYS A 69 -42.85 37.25 -27.41
C LYS A 69 -42.32 35.82 -27.45
N ASN A 70 -43.03 34.97 -28.17
CA ASN A 70 -42.49 33.71 -28.67
C ASN A 70 -41.26 34.00 -29.54
N ASN A 71 -40.11 33.99 -28.91
CA ASN A 71 -38.88 33.60 -29.54
C ASN A 71 -38.38 32.42 -28.71
N ASP A 72 -38.48 31.23 -29.32
CA ASP A 72 -37.80 30.03 -28.86
C ASP A 72 -36.29 30.31 -28.76
N PHE A 73 -35.85 30.93 -27.68
CA PHE A 73 -34.48 30.76 -27.23
C PHE A 73 -34.41 29.37 -26.64
N ILE A 74 -34.10 28.37 -27.49
CA ILE A 74 -33.53 27.13 -27.06
C ILE A 74 -32.21 27.55 -26.42
N VAL A 75 -32.20 27.61 -25.08
CA VAL A 75 -30.96 27.58 -24.32
C VAL A 75 -30.44 26.16 -24.51
N GLU A 76 -29.72 25.92 -25.61
CA GLU A 76 -28.83 24.78 -25.67
C GLU A 76 -27.85 25.00 -24.51
N LEU A 77 -28.07 24.28 -23.42
CA LEU A 77 -27.05 24.07 -22.41
C LEU A 77 -25.88 23.45 -23.18
N ASP A 78 -24.89 24.28 -23.49
CA ASP A 78 -23.65 23.81 -24.08
C ASP A 78 -22.97 22.88 -23.08
N GLU A 79 -23.28 21.60 -23.20
CA GLU A 79 -22.65 20.55 -22.38
C GLU A 79 -21.13 20.51 -22.60
N THR A 80 -20.61 21.23 -23.60
CA THR A 80 -19.18 21.35 -23.88
C THR A 80 -18.46 22.29 -22.91
N LEU A 81 -19.19 23.13 -22.15
CA LEU A 81 -18.64 24.03 -21.12
C LEU A 81 -18.59 23.43 -19.71
N LYS A 82 -19.02 22.18 -19.51
CA LYS A 82 -18.54 21.41 -18.37
C LYS A 82 -17.05 21.20 -18.61
N SER A 83 -16.21 22.06 -18.03
CA SER A 83 -14.80 21.75 -17.86
C SER A 83 -14.75 20.35 -17.29
N LYS A 84 -14.23 19.37 -18.04
CA LYS A 84 -13.92 18.05 -17.47
C LYS A 84 -13.03 18.38 -16.29
N GLU A 85 -13.54 18.18 -15.07
CA GLU A 85 -12.72 18.25 -13.89
C GLU A 85 -11.54 17.34 -14.14
N ILE A 86 -10.36 17.93 -14.21
CA ILE A 86 -9.14 17.19 -14.47
C ILE A 86 -8.82 16.54 -13.12
N GLU A 87 -9.24 15.30 -12.98
CA GLU A 87 -8.97 14.52 -11.77
C GLU A 87 -7.51 14.11 -11.76
N ILE A 88 -6.78 14.59 -10.76
CA ILE A 88 -5.42 14.14 -10.44
C ILE A 88 -5.54 13.33 -9.16
N VAL A 89 -5.16 12.07 -9.22
CA VAL A 89 -5.34 11.13 -8.12
C VAL A 89 -4.05 10.35 -7.85
N GLY A 90 -3.53 10.45 -6.64
CA GLY A 90 -2.33 9.75 -6.21
C GLY A 90 -1.86 10.17 -4.82
N ILE A 91 -0.69 9.71 -4.44
CA ILE A 91 -0.04 9.99 -3.15
C ILE A 91 1.30 10.69 -3.37
N TYR A 92 2.09 10.20 -4.34
CA TYR A 92 3.47 10.65 -4.57
C TYR A 92 3.53 11.83 -5.53
N ASP A 93 4.46 12.75 -5.29
CA ASP A 93 4.78 13.79 -6.25
C ASP A 93 5.52 13.18 -7.46
N PRO A 94 5.13 13.51 -8.70
CA PRO A 94 5.80 13.00 -9.90
C PRO A 94 7.32 13.24 -9.89
N SER A 95 7.75 14.37 -9.35
CA SER A 95 9.17 14.74 -9.30
C SER A 95 10.01 13.85 -8.37
N GLU A 96 9.38 13.17 -7.40
CA GLU A 96 10.09 12.29 -6.47
C GLU A 96 10.74 11.09 -7.17
N ASN A 97 10.16 10.62 -8.28
CA ASN A 97 10.64 9.47 -9.02
C ASN A 97 11.00 9.81 -10.47
N SER A 98 11.10 11.10 -10.82
CA SER A 98 11.35 11.60 -12.19
C SER A 98 10.33 11.08 -13.21
N VAL A 99 9.07 10.91 -12.82
CA VAL A 99 7.96 10.63 -13.73
C VAL A 99 7.18 11.90 -14.03
N THR A 100 6.33 11.91 -15.06
CA THR A 100 5.55 13.08 -15.44
C THR A 100 4.10 12.94 -15.00
N ILE A 101 3.43 14.07 -14.74
CA ILE A 101 2.00 14.09 -14.34
C ILE A 101 1.09 13.53 -15.44
N ASP A 102 1.51 13.61 -16.69
CA ASP A 102 0.80 13.13 -17.88
C ASP A 102 1.30 11.77 -18.41
N MET A 103 2.01 11.00 -17.59
CA MET A 103 2.62 9.72 -17.96
C MET A 103 1.65 8.71 -18.60
N TRP A 104 0.35 8.83 -18.36
CA TRP A 104 -0.68 7.95 -18.92
C TRP A 104 -1.38 8.52 -20.17
N ARG A 105 -1.14 9.80 -20.50
CA ARG A 105 -1.90 10.54 -21.49
C ARG A 105 -1.96 9.89 -22.88
N ASN A 106 -0.83 9.34 -23.33
CA ASN A 106 -0.71 8.74 -24.65
C ASN A 106 -1.10 7.26 -24.69
N SER A 107 -1.20 6.62 -23.53
CA SER A 107 -1.42 5.18 -23.39
C SER A 107 -2.88 4.79 -23.69
N ASP A 108 -3.04 3.61 -24.31
CA ASP A 108 -4.36 3.02 -24.57
C ASP A 108 -4.88 2.30 -23.31
N GLY A 109 -6.01 2.75 -22.78
CA GLY A 109 -6.57 2.24 -21.54
C GLY A 109 -6.99 0.76 -21.58
N ARG A 110 -7.41 0.22 -22.72
CA ARG A 110 -7.69 -1.23 -22.85
C ARG A 110 -6.42 -2.04 -22.68
N LYS A 111 -5.33 -1.58 -23.29
CA LYS A 111 -4.02 -2.25 -23.13
C LYS A 111 -3.51 -2.16 -21.69
N ILE A 112 -3.74 -1.03 -21.01
CA ILE A 112 -3.41 -0.87 -19.58
C ILE A 112 -4.19 -1.91 -18.78
N LEU A 113 -5.50 -2.01 -18.96
CA LEU A 113 -6.35 -2.95 -18.23
C LEU A 113 -5.94 -4.41 -18.48
N ASP A 114 -5.72 -4.77 -19.75
CA ASP A 114 -5.29 -6.13 -20.11
C ASP A 114 -3.94 -6.50 -19.51
N LEU A 115 -3.00 -5.55 -19.51
CA LEU A 115 -1.67 -5.77 -18.94
C LEU A 115 -1.72 -5.84 -17.41
N PHE A 116 -2.47 -4.96 -16.78
CA PHE A 116 -2.66 -4.95 -15.34
C PHE A 116 -3.30 -6.27 -14.85
N ASN A 117 -4.32 -6.77 -15.53
CA ASN A 117 -4.93 -8.06 -15.21
C ASN A 117 -3.91 -9.21 -15.28
N LYS A 118 -2.98 -9.18 -16.26
CA LYS A 118 -1.89 -10.16 -16.32
C LYS A 118 -0.90 -10.01 -15.17
N VAL A 119 -0.53 -8.77 -14.83
CA VAL A 119 0.37 -8.47 -13.70
C VAL A 119 -0.25 -8.93 -12.37
N GLN A 120 -1.57 -8.80 -12.22
CA GLN A 120 -2.27 -9.27 -11.02
C GLN A 120 -2.19 -10.79 -10.82
N THR A 121 -2.03 -11.59 -11.88
CA THR A 121 -1.91 -13.06 -11.76
C THR A 121 -0.51 -13.53 -11.38
N ILE A 122 0.48 -12.62 -11.37
CA ILE A 122 1.87 -12.91 -11.04
C ILE A 122 2.10 -12.60 -9.56
N GLU A 123 2.83 -13.47 -8.87
CA GLU A 123 3.38 -13.13 -7.55
C GLU A 123 4.58 -12.20 -7.75
N LEU A 124 4.36 -10.91 -7.52
CA LEU A 124 5.38 -9.89 -7.77
C LEU A 124 6.45 -9.89 -6.69
N SER A 125 7.70 -9.68 -7.11
CA SER A 125 8.81 -9.41 -6.20
C SER A 125 8.60 -8.10 -5.42
N LYS A 126 9.40 -7.86 -4.38
CA LYS A 126 9.39 -6.61 -3.62
C LYS A 126 9.68 -5.40 -4.54
N ASP A 127 10.65 -5.55 -5.44
CA ASP A 127 11.02 -4.49 -6.38
C ASP A 127 9.93 -4.19 -7.40
N SER A 128 9.30 -5.23 -7.93
CA SER A 128 8.16 -5.09 -8.84
C SER A 128 6.97 -4.40 -8.18
N LYS A 129 6.68 -4.72 -6.91
CA LYS A 129 5.64 -4.05 -6.11
C LYS A 129 5.97 -2.57 -5.87
N GLU A 130 7.23 -2.24 -5.60
CA GLU A 130 7.67 -0.86 -5.40
C GLU A 130 7.48 -0.02 -6.67
N ILE A 131 7.88 -0.53 -7.85
CA ILE A 131 7.64 0.17 -9.12
C ILE A 131 6.15 0.33 -9.39
N LEU A 132 5.34 -0.71 -9.13
CA LEU A 132 3.90 -0.65 -9.36
C LEU A 132 3.21 0.34 -8.40
N ASN A 133 3.67 0.46 -7.16
CA ASN A 133 3.24 1.51 -6.23
C ASN A 133 3.55 2.90 -6.79
N ILE A 134 4.79 3.14 -7.22
CA ILE A 134 5.17 4.42 -7.84
C ILE A 134 4.28 4.71 -9.05
N LEU A 135 4.10 3.73 -9.93
CA LEU A 135 3.36 3.87 -11.17
C LEU A 135 1.88 4.20 -10.95
N LEU A 136 1.19 3.47 -10.05
CA LEU A 136 -0.24 3.62 -9.85
C LEU A 136 -0.58 4.72 -8.84
N LEU A 137 0.30 5.02 -7.89
CA LEU A 137 0.02 5.95 -6.80
C LEU A 137 0.70 7.32 -6.95
N THR A 138 1.45 7.55 -8.03
CA THR A 138 1.92 8.90 -8.36
C THR A 138 0.75 9.74 -8.87
N ASN A 139 0.72 11.00 -8.47
CA ASN A 139 -0.22 12.02 -8.93
C ASN A 139 -0.13 12.16 -10.44
N SER A 140 -1.20 11.83 -11.14
CA SER A 140 -1.21 11.82 -12.61
C SER A 140 -2.61 12.01 -13.16
N TYR A 141 -2.67 12.56 -14.40
CA TYR A 141 -3.90 12.57 -15.19
C TYR A 141 -4.26 11.15 -15.63
N PHE A 142 -5.55 10.92 -15.79
CA PHE A 142 -6.05 9.64 -16.28
C PHE A 142 -5.79 9.46 -17.77
N PRO A 143 -5.66 8.19 -18.23
CA PRO A 143 -5.58 7.91 -19.66
C PRO A 143 -6.80 8.45 -20.40
N SER A 144 -6.59 9.10 -21.53
CA SER A 144 -7.69 9.71 -22.30
C SER A 144 -8.35 8.78 -23.32
N LYS A 145 -7.72 7.62 -23.62
CA LYS A 145 -8.12 6.72 -24.70
C LYS A 145 -8.65 5.39 -24.17
N ASN A 146 -9.84 4.99 -24.65
CA ASN A 146 -10.40 3.63 -24.48
C ASN A 146 -10.57 3.12 -23.04
N ILE A 147 -10.70 4.01 -22.06
CA ILE A 147 -10.96 3.69 -20.64
C ILE A 147 -11.72 4.86 -19.99
N SER A 148 -12.63 4.58 -19.07
CA SER A 148 -13.26 5.62 -18.25
C SER A 148 -12.41 5.92 -17.02
N ASN A 149 -12.60 7.11 -16.42
CA ASN A 149 -11.97 7.48 -15.16
C ASN A 149 -12.26 6.44 -14.06
N GLU A 150 -13.52 5.98 -13.99
CA GLU A 150 -13.94 4.97 -13.01
C GLU A 150 -13.21 3.63 -13.17
N GLN A 151 -13.00 3.18 -14.42
CA GLN A 151 -12.26 1.96 -14.69
C GLN A 151 -10.79 2.08 -14.30
N PHE A 152 -10.18 3.26 -14.53
CA PHE A 152 -8.80 3.49 -14.15
C PHE A 152 -8.64 3.61 -12.62
N LEU A 153 -9.58 4.27 -11.94
CA LEU A 153 -9.65 4.29 -10.47
C LEU A 153 -9.78 2.89 -9.89
N LYS A 154 -10.61 2.05 -10.51
CA LYS A 154 -10.76 0.65 -10.09
C LYS A 154 -9.44 -0.11 -10.12
N ILE A 155 -8.58 0.12 -11.13
CA ILE A 155 -7.22 -0.46 -11.18
C ILE A 155 -6.41 -0.06 -9.94
N LYS A 156 -6.42 1.23 -9.57
CA LYS A 156 -5.71 1.73 -8.38
C LYS A 156 -6.26 1.11 -7.09
N HIS A 157 -7.58 1.05 -6.95
CA HIS A 157 -8.23 0.46 -5.77
C HIS A 157 -7.96 -1.04 -5.64
N GLU A 158 -8.06 -1.81 -6.73
CA GLU A 158 -7.73 -3.24 -6.73
C GLU A 158 -6.28 -3.49 -6.32
N TRP A 159 -5.36 -2.65 -6.78
CA TRP A 159 -3.97 -2.74 -6.37
C TRP A 159 -3.78 -2.44 -4.87
N LEU A 160 -4.40 -1.38 -4.36
CA LEU A 160 -4.35 -1.02 -2.94
C LEU A 160 -4.90 -2.15 -2.05
N LEU A 161 -6.03 -2.74 -2.42
CA LEU A 161 -6.61 -3.89 -1.71
C LEU A 161 -5.68 -5.11 -1.75
N LYS A 162 -5.06 -5.38 -2.89
CA LYS A 162 -4.11 -6.48 -3.05
C LYS A 162 -2.83 -6.29 -2.25
N SER A 163 -2.35 -5.06 -2.13
CA SER A 163 -1.17 -4.73 -1.32
C SER A 163 -1.39 -4.97 0.17
N SER A 164 -2.65 -4.85 0.63
CA SER A 164 -3.06 -5.00 2.03
C SER A 164 -2.31 -4.08 3.00
N ASP A 165 -1.75 -2.99 2.51
CA ASP A 165 -1.04 -1.98 3.29
C ASP A 165 -2.05 -0.93 3.78
N LEU A 166 -2.43 -1.02 5.06
CA LEU A 166 -3.48 -0.16 5.63
C LEU A 166 -3.05 1.31 5.68
N ASP A 167 -1.80 1.56 6.01
CA ASP A 167 -1.25 2.92 6.11
C ASP A 167 -1.26 3.61 4.73
N LEU A 168 -0.90 2.86 3.69
CA LEU A 168 -0.91 3.32 2.30
C LEU A 168 -2.35 3.62 1.81
N ILE A 169 -3.31 2.76 2.16
CA ILE A 169 -4.72 2.95 1.82
C ILE A 169 -5.29 4.19 2.54
N GLU A 170 -4.98 4.34 3.83
CA GLU A 170 -5.44 5.48 4.60
C GLU A 170 -4.85 6.79 4.06
N GLU A 171 -3.55 6.84 3.77
CA GLU A 171 -2.89 8.00 3.16
C GLU A 171 -3.52 8.36 1.81
N TYR A 172 -3.81 7.33 0.97
CA TYR A 172 -4.46 7.54 -0.31
C TYR A 172 -5.85 8.19 -0.16
N LEU A 173 -6.66 7.72 0.77
CA LEU A 173 -7.99 8.26 1.02
C LEU A 173 -7.95 9.67 1.62
N ILE A 174 -7.01 9.95 2.52
CA ILE A 174 -6.84 11.28 3.13
C ILE A 174 -6.41 12.32 2.07
N LYS A 175 -5.49 11.95 1.17
CA LYS A 175 -5.02 12.86 0.12
C LYS A 175 -6.04 13.06 -1.01
N ASN A 176 -6.97 12.12 -1.19
CA ASN A 176 -7.94 12.14 -2.28
C ASN A 176 -9.40 12.09 -1.77
N LYS A 177 -9.78 13.04 -0.90
CA LYS A 177 -11.06 13.06 -0.17
C LYS A 177 -12.32 13.07 -1.05
N GLU A 178 -12.23 13.58 -2.26
CA GLU A 178 -13.38 13.74 -3.17
C GLU A 178 -13.47 12.62 -4.22
N ILE A 179 -12.65 11.59 -4.06
CA ILE A 179 -12.62 10.49 -5.03
C ILE A 179 -13.90 9.67 -4.98
N LYS A 180 -14.46 9.37 -6.16
CA LYS A 180 -15.64 8.51 -6.28
C LYS A 180 -15.28 7.04 -6.08
N ASN A 181 -16.26 6.23 -5.65
CA ASN A 181 -16.10 4.77 -5.47
C ASN A 181 -14.99 4.38 -4.47
N SER A 182 -14.75 5.22 -3.46
CA SER A 182 -13.78 4.93 -2.38
C SER A 182 -14.34 4.02 -1.28
N ASP A 183 -15.63 3.77 -1.29
CA ASP A 183 -16.35 2.97 -0.30
C ASP A 183 -15.74 1.59 -0.06
N ILE A 184 -15.32 0.91 -1.12
CA ILE A 184 -14.66 -0.41 -1.01
C ILE A 184 -13.34 -0.36 -0.22
N LEU A 185 -12.56 0.72 -0.35
CA LEU A 185 -11.32 0.91 0.41
C LEU A 185 -11.62 1.25 1.87
N ILE A 186 -12.65 2.08 2.10
CA ILE A 186 -13.09 2.47 3.45
C ILE A 186 -13.64 1.24 4.18
N GLU A 187 -14.50 0.44 3.54
CA GLU A 187 -14.99 -0.83 4.09
C GLU A 187 -13.84 -1.77 4.46
N TYR A 188 -12.85 -1.88 3.57
CA TYR A 188 -11.69 -2.74 3.82
C TYR A 188 -10.91 -2.28 5.06
N LEU A 189 -10.63 -0.97 5.20
CA LEU A 189 -9.94 -0.41 6.38
C LEU A 189 -10.73 -0.64 7.66
N VAL A 190 -12.04 -0.32 7.65
CA VAL A 190 -12.94 -0.52 8.79
C VAL A 190 -12.92 -1.99 9.22
N ASP A 191 -13.07 -2.90 8.28
CA ASP A 191 -13.08 -4.33 8.53
C ASP A 191 -11.75 -4.84 9.10
N GLU A 192 -10.63 -4.38 8.54
CA GLU A 192 -9.31 -4.77 9.01
C GLU A 192 -9.02 -4.27 10.42
N TYR A 193 -9.30 -3.00 10.72
CA TYR A 193 -9.13 -2.45 12.07
C TYR A 193 -10.09 -3.10 13.07
N LEU A 194 -11.36 -3.31 12.69
CA LEU A 194 -12.33 -3.94 13.56
C LEU A 194 -11.97 -5.40 13.85
N SER A 195 -11.46 -6.14 12.85
CA SER A 195 -10.97 -7.50 13.05
C SER A 195 -9.77 -7.61 13.99
N LYS A 196 -9.01 -6.53 14.12
CA LYS A 196 -7.88 -6.39 15.07
C LYS A 196 -8.31 -5.83 16.44
N SER A 197 -9.60 -5.64 16.66
CA SER A 197 -10.17 -4.99 17.87
C SER A 197 -9.70 -3.55 18.06
N GLU A 198 -9.23 -2.87 17.00
CA GLU A 198 -8.78 -1.48 16.99
C GLU A 198 -9.96 -0.53 16.67
N LEU A 199 -11.00 -0.55 17.51
CA LEU A 199 -12.22 0.21 17.27
C LEU A 199 -11.99 1.72 17.14
N GLU A 200 -11.12 2.29 17.97
CA GLU A 200 -10.82 3.72 17.93
C GLU A 200 -10.25 4.14 16.57
N LYS A 201 -9.32 3.34 16.00
CA LYS A 201 -8.79 3.60 14.66
C LYS A 201 -9.86 3.46 13.60
N ALA A 202 -10.67 2.39 13.68
CA ALA A 202 -11.76 2.18 12.73
C ALA A 202 -12.75 3.36 12.73
N CYS A 203 -13.10 3.91 13.90
CA CYS A 203 -14.00 5.06 14.02
C CYS A 203 -13.33 6.38 13.58
N SER A 204 -12.02 6.55 13.78
CA SER A 204 -11.30 7.77 13.39
C SER A 204 -11.30 8.01 11.88
N ILE A 205 -11.51 6.97 11.07
CA ILE A 205 -11.63 7.07 9.61
C ILE A 205 -12.71 8.08 9.23
N PHE A 206 -13.87 8.07 9.89
CA PHE A 206 -14.99 8.97 9.59
C PHE A 206 -14.74 10.44 9.93
N SER A 207 -13.74 10.73 10.77
CA SER A 207 -13.31 12.09 11.07
C SER A 207 -12.38 12.67 9.99
N ASN A 208 -11.66 11.80 9.29
CA ASN A 208 -10.59 12.19 8.38
C ASN A 208 -10.97 12.05 6.90
N ILE A 209 -11.91 11.17 6.58
CA ILE A 209 -12.27 10.77 5.23
C ILE A 209 -13.76 11.00 4.99
N ASN A 210 -14.11 11.55 3.83
CA ASN A 210 -15.50 11.65 3.39
C ASN A 210 -15.94 10.25 2.93
N TYR A 211 -17.04 9.74 3.48
CA TYR A 211 -17.60 8.47 3.06
C TYR A 211 -18.95 8.66 2.35
N PRO A 212 -19.31 7.82 1.36
CA PRO A 212 -20.58 7.91 0.69
C PRO A 212 -21.71 7.49 1.64
N SER A 213 -22.60 8.43 1.95
CA SER A 213 -23.74 8.19 2.85
C SER A 213 -24.72 7.15 2.33
N GLU A 214 -24.70 6.84 1.05
CA GLU A 214 -25.54 5.81 0.43
C GLU A 214 -25.10 4.39 0.81
N ASN A 215 -23.84 4.18 1.20
CA ASN A 215 -23.35 2.88 1.63
C ASN A 215 -23.91 2.49 3.00
N ASN A 216 -24.79 1.50 3.00
CA ASN A 216 -25.49 1.06 4.22
C ASN A 216 -24.55 0.45 5.26
N TYR A 217 -23.47 -0.23 4.85
CA TYR A 217 -22.51 -0.82 5.76
C TYR A 217 -21.74 0.26 6.52
N LEU A 218 -21.18 1.21 5.79
CA LEU A 218 -20.44 2.33 6.38
C LEU A 218 -21.33 3.22 7.25
N SER A 219 -22.59 3.43 6.83
CA SER A 219 -23.55 4.19 7.64
C SER A 219 -23.85 3.51 8.97
N LYS A 220 -24.09 2.19 8.98
CA LYS A 220 -24.27 1.43 10.23
C LYS A 220 -23.05 1.56 11.15
N PHE A 221 -21.87 1.44 10.56
CA PHE A 221 -20.64 1.52 11.34
C PHE A 221 -20.42 2.93 11.90
N HIS A 222 -20.68 3.97 11.11
CA HIS A 222 -20.61 5.36 11.59
C HIS A 222 -21.61 5.62 12.74
N ILE A 223 -22.87 5.16 12.63
CA ILE A 223 -23.86 5.25 13.72
C ILE A 223 -23.32 4.55 14.98
N TYR A 224 -22.72 3.37 14.84
CA TYR A 224 -22.11 2.67 15.96
C TYR A 224 -20.95 3.47 16.59
N CYS A 225 -20.09 4.09 15.77
CA CYS A 225 -19.01 4.95 16.26
C CYS A 225 -19.55 6.16 17.04
N LEU A 226 -20.63 6.79 16.57
CA LEU A 226 -21.27 7.90 17.30
C LEU A 226 -21.78 7.46 18.67
N ILE A 227 -22.37 6.26 18.78
CA ILE A 227 -22.79 5.71 20.08
C ILE A 227 -21.59 5.49 20.99
N ASN A 228 -20.51 4.90 20.46
CA ASN A 228 -19.28 4.64 21.20
C ASN A 228 -18.61 5.94 21.72
N ASP A 229 -18.72 7.02 20.96
CA ASP A 229 -18.23 8.35 21.32
C ASP A 229 -19.21 9.14 22.24
N ASN A 230 -20.27 8.50 22.74
CA ASN A 230 -21.34 9.12 23.53
C ASN A 230 -22.14 10.22 22.82
N LYS A 231 -22.14 10.26 21.50
CA LYS A 231 -22.90 11.19 20.64
C LYS A 231 -24.27 10.58 20.27
N ARG A 232 -25.03 10.20 21.28
CA ARG A 232 -26.28 9.44 21.09
C ARG A 232 -27.35 10.19 20.28
N GLU A 233 -27.46 11.51 20.44
CA GLU A 233 -28.42 12.33 19.68
C GLU A 233 -28.08 12.33 18.18
N GLU A 234 -26.79 12.46 17.84
CA GLU A 234 -26.33 12.38 16.44
C GLU A 234 -26.53 10.98 15.86
N ALA A 235 -26.27 9.94 16.64
CA ALA A 235 -26.51 8.55 16.24
C ALA A 235 -27.98 8.30 15.93
N GLN A 236 -28.90 8.78 16.78
CA GLN A 236 -30.35 8.68 16.57
C GLN A 236 -30.77 9.41 15.29
N LEU A 237 -30.31 10.65 15.11
CA LEU A 237 -30.64 11.45 13.93
C LEU A 237 -30.19 10.74 12.64
N GLN A 238 -28.96 10.18 12.61
CA GLN A 238 -28.46 9.44 11.46
C GLN A 238 -29.25 8.16 11.20
N PHE A 239 -29.65 7.44 12.26
CA PHE A 239 -30.46 6.23 12.12
C PHE A 239 -31.85 6.54 11.59
N ASP A 240 -32.53 7.59 12.11
CA ASP A 240 -33.85 8.02 11.65
C ASP A 240 -33.82 8.46 10.19
N LEU A 241 -32.83 9.27 9.81
CA LEU A 241 -32.63 9.70 8.42
C LEU A 241 -32.47 8.52 7.47
N LYS A 242 -31.66 7.52 7.87
CA LYS A 242 -31.48 6.31 7.07
C LYS A 242 -32.76 5.50 6.95
N THR A 243 -33.52 5.40 8.01
CA THR A 243 -34.83 4.67 8.03
C THR A 243 -35.83 5.36 7.12
N GLU A 244 -35.91 6.70 7.13
CA GLU A 244 -36.74 7.49 6.22
C GLU A 244 -36.36 7.29 4.75
N LEU A 245 -35.06 7.11 4.46
CA LEU A 245 -34.54 6.77 3.13
C LEU A 245 -34.76 5.29 2.74
N GLY A 246 -35.46 4.52 3.58
CA GLY A 246 -35.86 3.14 3.30
C GLY A 246 -34.87 2.07 3.77
N PHE A 247 -33.90 2.41 4.59
CA PHE A 247 -33.01 1.43 5.22
C PHE A 247 -33.80 0.52 6.16
N LYS A 248 -33.61 -0.80 6.03
CA LYS A 248 -34.22 -1.84 6.87
C LYS A 248 -33.21 -2.92 7.18
N ASP A 249 -32.80 -3.02 8.44
CA ASP A 249 -31.94 -4.09 8.95
C ASP A 249 -32.37 -4.43 10.38
N GLU A 250 -33.23 -5.44 10.51
CA GLU A 250 -33.82 -5.86 11.80
C GLU A 250 -32.75 -6.27 12.82
N PHE A 251 -31.65 -6.89 12.37
CA PHE A 251 -30.54 -7.26 13.24
C PHE A 251 -29.88 -6.00 13.82
N PHE A 252 -29.53 -5.05 12.95
CA PHE A 252 -28.87 -3.80 13.37
C PHE A 252 -29.80 -2.98 14.28
N GLU A 253 -31.10 -2.88 13.97
CA GLU A 253 -32.07 -2.14 14.77
C GLU A 253 -32.18 -2.68 16.20
N LYS A 254 -32.22 -4.01 16.39
CA LYS A 254 -32.24 -4.62 17.73
C LYS A 254 -30.96 -4.26 18.52
N LYS A 255 -29.78 -4.36 17.87
CA LYS A 255 -28.51 -4.03 18.50
C LYS A 255 -28.38 -2.54 18.81
N PHE A 256 -28.84 -1.68 17.90
CA PHE A 256 -28.90 -0.23 18.07
C PHE A 256 -29.78 0.15 19.28
N ASN A 257 -31.02 -0.35 19.36
CA ASN A 257 -31.93 -0.07 20.46
C ASN A 257 -31.38 -0.49 21.83
N TYR A 258 -30.64 -1.60 21.89
CA TYR A 258 -29.94 -2.03 23.10
C TYR A 258 -28.81 -1.08 23.48
N LEU A 259 -27.95 -0.71 22.51
CA LEU A 259 -26.84 0.21 22.74
C LEU A 259 -27.29 1.63 23.12
N MET A 260 -28.44 2.07 22.59
CA MET A 260 -29.08 3.34 22.94
C MET A 260 -29.82 3.28 24.28
N GLU A 261 -29.85 2.12 24.94
CA GLU A 261 -30.57 1.88 26.21
C GLU A 261 -32.09 2.05 26.10
N TYR A 262 -32.67 1.94 24.90
CA TYR A 262 -34.13 1.98 24.70
C TYR A 262 -34.82 0.68 25.14
N ILE A 263 -34.09 -0.42 25.08
CA ILE A 263 -34.50 -1.74 25.52
C ILE A 263 -33.42 -2.34 26.44
N SER A 264 -33.86 -3.12 27.45
CA SER A 264 -32.97 -3.84 28.35
C SER A 264 -32.84 -5.33 28.01
N THR A 265 -33.65 -5.82 27.07
CA THR A 265 -33.64 -7.22 26.64
C THR A 265 -32.44 -7.48 25.71
N ILE A 266 -31.62 -8.46 26.07
CA ILE A 266 -30.48 -8.87 25.29
C ILE A 266 -30.94 -9.72 24.09
N ASP A 267 -30.50 -9.34 22.88
CA ASP A 267 -30.65 -10.19 21.71
C ASP A 267 -29.37 -11.06 21.57
N GLU A 268 -29.51 -12.35 21.87
CA GLU A 268 -28.40 -13.31 21.83
C GLU A 268 -28.02 -13.76 20.39
N THR A 269 -28.73 -13.26 19.36
CA THR A 269 -28.47 -13.67 17.98
C THR A 269 -27.06 -13.27 17.58
N THR A 270 -26.27 -14.26 17.13
CA THR A 270 -24.94 -14.05 16.54
C THR A 270 -25.03 -14.05 15.02
N SER A 271 -24.34 -13.12 14.37
CA SER A 271 -24.34 -13.00 12.91
C SER A 271 -22.91 -12.90 12.37
N GLU A 272 -22.55 -13.83 11.47
CA GLU A 272 -21.26 -13.87 10.76
C GLU A 272 -21.31 -13.20 9.38
N LYS A 273 -22.42 -12.51 9.04
CA LYS A 273 -22.60 -11.87 7.72
C LYS A 273 -21.55 -10.79 7.43
N SER A 274 -21.06 -10.12 8.47
CA SER A 274 -19.99 -9.14 8.39
C SER A 274 -19.26 -9.06 9.72
N ILE A 275 -18.04 -8.52 9.72
CA ILE A 275 -17.29 -8.32 10.97
C ILE A 275 -18.01 -7.32 11.91
N LEU A 276 -18.67 -6.30 11.36
CA LEU A 276 -19.49 -5.38 12.15
C LEU A 276 -20.64 -6.12 12.85
N ASN A 277 -21.39 -6.96 12.13
CA ASN A 277 -22.49 -7.71 12.74
C ASN A 277 -21.97 -8.64 13.84
N PHE A 278 -20.82 -9.29 13.61
CA PHE A 278 -20.18 -10.14 14.61
C PHE A 278 -19.72 -9.36 15.83
N HIS A 279 -19.09 -8.21 15.62
CA HIS A 279 -18.69 -7.29 16.68
C HIS A 279 -19.90 -6.83 17.50
N LEU A 280 -21.01 -6.44 16.86
CA LEU A 280 -22.23 -6.04 17.54
C LEU A 280 -22.85 -7.19 18.34
N SER A 281 -22.81 -8.43 17.82
CA SER A 281 -23.25 -9.62 18.56
C SER A 281 -22.47 -9.77 19.87
N HIS A 282 -21.15 -9.61 19.82
CA HIS A 282 -20.29 -9.67 21.00
C HIS A 282 -20.54 -8.51 21.97
N ARG A 283 -20.58 -7.27 21.46
CA ARG A 283 -20.70 -6.06 22.30
C ARG A 283 -22.06 -5.90 23.01
N THR A 284 -23.10 -6.52 22.49
CA THR A 284 -24.46 -6.44 23.05
C THR A 284 -24.89 -7.68 23.84
N ASN A 285 -24.01 -8.68 23.96
CA ASN A 285 -24.26 -9.90 24.72
C ASN A 285 -23.16 -10.14 25.75
N PRO A 286 -23.37 -9.89 27.05
CA PRO A 286 -22.40 -10.14 28.10
C PRO A 286 -21.97 -11.62 28.24
N ASN A 287 -22.83 -12.55 27.79
CA ASN A 287 -22.59 -13.99 27.84
C ASN A 287 -22.19 -14.52 26.44
N PHE A 288 -21.57 -13.66 25.61
CA PHE A 288 -21.19 -14.05 24.26
C PHE A 288 -20.24 -15.23 24.28
N ALA A 289 -20.63 -16.30 23.58
CA ALA A 289 -19.79 -17.47 23.33
C ALA A 289 -19.94 -17.87 21.87
N PHE A 290 -18.85 -18.09 21.20
CA PHE A 290 -18.82 -18.50 19.82
C PHE A 290 -17.64 -19.45 19.58
N GLU A 291 -17.92 -20.60 18.99
CA GLU A 291 -16.90 -21.56 18.57
C GLU A 291 -16.72 -21.50 17.05
N PRO A 292 -15.57 -21.01 16.58
CA PRO A 292 -15.29 -20.93 15.15
C PRO A 292 -15.04 -22.32 14.54
N ASP A 293 -15.42 -22.49 13.30
CA ASP A 293 -15.18 -23.70 12.50
C ASP A 293 -14.43 -23.40 11.21
N ALA A 294 -14.24 -24.40 10.35
CA ALA A 294 -13.53 -24.28 9.08
C ALA A 294 -14.19 -23.30 8.09
N SER A 295 -15.49 -23.01 8.23
CA SER A 295 -16.24 -22.07 7.38
C SER A 295 -16.18 -20.63 7.87
N THR A 296 -15.80 -20.42 9.14
CA THR A 296 -15.69 -19.10 9.76
C THR A 296 -14.64 -18.25 9.03
N SER A 297 -15.00 -17.00 8.73
CA SER A 297 -14.11 -16.11 7.96
C SER A 297 -12.83 -15.75 8.71
N LYS A 298 -11.73 -15.50 7.96
CA LYS A 298 -10.44 -15.09 8.53
C LYS A 298 -10.54 -13.85 9.43
N LYS A 299 -11.40 -12.89 9.09
CA LYS A 299 -11.60 -11.66 9.86
C LYS A 299 -12.24 -11.97 11.22
N ILE A 300 -13.21 -12.90 11.28
CA ILE A 300 -13.83 -13.32 12.54
C ILE A 300 -12.83 -14.10 13.39
N TRP A 301 -12.05 -15.01 12.81
CA TRP A 301 -10.97 -15.69 13.52
C TRP A 301 -10.00 -14.70 14.17
N ARG A 302 -9.55 -13.70 13.41
CA ARG A 302 -8.66 -12.64 13.93
C ARG A 302 -9.32 -11.85 15.04
N TYR A 303 -10.60 -11.48 14.88
CA TYR A 303 -11.37 -10.78 15.89
C TYR A 303 -11.45 -11.57 17.21
N LEU A 304 -11.75 -12.87 17.13
CA LEU A 304 -11.79 -13.75 18.29
C LEU A 304 -10.43 -13.82 19.01
N SER A 305 -9.35 -13.94 18.24
CA SER A 305 -7.99 -13.95 18.77
C SER A 305 -7.65 -12.64 19.49
N THR A 306 -7.84 -11.51 18.81
CA THR A 306 -7.48 -10.19 19.36
C THR A 306 -8.39 -9.72 20.50
N SER A 307 -9.62 -10.26 20.57
CA SER A 307 -10.57 -10.01 21.67
C SER A 307 -10.49 -11.03 22.80
N ASN A 308 -9.51 -11.97 22.76
CA ASN A 308 -9.36 -13.07 23.74
C ASN A 308 -10.62 -13.93 23.92
N LEU A 309 -11.32 -14.20 22.82
CA LEU A 309 -12.54 -15.00 22.78
C LEU A 309 -12.31 -16.42 22.25
N LEU A 310 -11.07 -16.75 21.84
CA LEU A 310 -10.74 -18.11 21.40
C LEU A 310 -10.74 -19.08 22.58
N THR A 311 -11.18 -20.30 22.29
CA THR A 311 -11.11 -21.40 23.26
C THR A 311 -9.66 -21.70 23.61
N ASN A 312 -9.36 -21.89 24.89
CA ASN A 312 -8.02 -22.31 25.33
C ASN A 312 -7.66 -23.67 24.69
N ILE A 313 -6.53 -23.70 24.02
CA ILE A 313 -6.04 -24.88 23.29
C ILE A 313 -5.85 -26.10 24.23
N GLU A 314 -5.56 -25.87 25.50
CA GLU A 314 -5.43 -26.93 26.52
C GLU A 314 -6.73 -27.71 26.75
N SER A 315 -7.90 -27.09 26.52
CA SER A 315 -9.19 -27.71 26.72
C SER A 315 -9.72 -28.50 25.52
N ILE A 316 -8.97 -28.52 24.41
CA ILE A 316 -9.41 -29.14 23.15
C ILE A 316 -9.32 -30.66 23.24
N ASP A 317 -10.39 -31.33 22.81
CA ASP A 317 -10.43 -32.78 22.67
C ASP A 317 -9.60 -33.22 21.47
N LEU A 318 -8.65 -34.14 21.67
CA LEU A 318 -7.78 -34.68 20.61
C LEU A 318 -8.53 -35.61 19.62
N GLU A 319 -9.73 -36.07 19.97
CA GLU A 319 -10.56 -36.86 19.08
C GLU A 319 -11.27 -35.97 18.03
N ASP A 320 -11.40 -34.67 18.30
CA ASP A 320 -11.98 -33.71 17.34
C ASP A 320 -10.92 -33.21 16.34
N ILE A 321 -10.58 -34.10 15.40
CA ILE A 321 -9.57 -33.84 14.34
C ILE A 321 -9.98 -32.64 13.46
N GLN A 322 -11.29 -32.40 13.27
CA GLN A 322 -11.75 -31.27 12.44
C GLN A 322 -11.48 -29.94 13.14
N LYS A 323 -11.72 -29.85 14.45
CA LYS A 323 -11.40 -28.66 15.25
C LYS A 323 -9.89 -28.38 15.26
N ILE A 324 -9.07 -29.44 15.39
CA ILE A 324 -7.60 -29.29 15.38
C ILE A 324 -7.13 -28.85 13.98
N SER A 325 -7.70 -29.37 12.91
CA SER A 325 -7.40 -28.89 11.54
C SER A 325 -7.76 -27.41 11.35
N SER A 326 -8.88 -26.95 11.95
CA SER A 326 -9.25 -25.54 11.94
C SER A 326 -8.25 -24.67 12.72
N ILE A 327 -7.68 -25.20 13.83
CA ILE A 327 -6.62 -24.53 14.59
C ILE A 327 -5.32 -24.44 13.79
N GLU A 328 -4.92 -25.50 13.07
CA GLU A 328 -3.76 -25.43 12.17
C GLU A 328 -3.91 -24.30 11.14
N LYS A 329 -5.09 -24.18 10.54
CA LYS A 329 -5.40 -23.09 9.61
C LYS A 329 -5.40 -21.73 10.33
N ALA A 330 -5.96 -21.65 11.52
CA ALA A 330 -5.95 -20.43 12.33
C ALA A 330 -4.52 -20.04 12.77
N THR A 331 -3.65 -21.02 13.05
CA THR A 331 -2.22 -20.79 13.31
C THR A 331 -1.50 -20.27 12.06
N HIS A 332 -1.79 -20.82 10.87
CA HIS A 332 -1.29 -20.30 9.60
C HIS A 332 -1.63 -18.83 9.39
N GLU A 333 -2.82 -18.42 9.80
CA GLU A 333 -3.31 -17.03 9.72
C GLU A 333 -2.84 -16.15 10.90
N GLY A 334 -2.07 -16.69 11.84
CA GLY A 334 -1.53 -15.97 13.00
C GLY A 334 -2.54 -15.75 14.14
N ASN A 335 -3.63 -16.51 14.20
CA ASN A 335 -4.65 -16.40 15.25
C ASN A 335 -4.34 -17.27 16.49
N TYR A 336 -3.55 -18.29 16.33
CA TYR A 336 -2.85 -19.02 17.38
C TYR A 336 -1.35 -18.96 17.12
N THR A 337 -0.55 -19.13 18.16
CA THR A 337 0.90 -19.25 18.03
C THR A 337 1.29 -20.66 17.58
N GLU A 338 2.44 -20.78 16.91
CA GLU A 338 2.98 -22.11 16.59
C GLU A 338 3.29 -22.92 17.86
N GLU A 339 3.71 -22.27 18.95
CA GLU A 339 3.97 -22.91 20.24
C GLU A 339 2.71 -23.59 20.77
N GLU A 340 1.58 -22.90 20.80
CA GLU A 340 0.29 -23.45 21.22
C GLU A 340 -0.12 -24.66 20.37
N LEU A 341 0.04 -24.59 19.04
CA LEU A 341 -0.26 -25.71 18.14
C LEU A 341 0.65 -26.91 18.42
N PHE A 342 1.95 -26.69 18.61
CA PHE A 342 2.88 -27.78 18.86
C PHE A 342 2.76 -28.35 20.26
N ASP A 343 2.31 -27.58 21.25
CA ASP A 343 1.93 -28.11 22.56
C ASP A 343 0.71 -29.03 22.46
N LEU A 344 -0.26 -28.70 21.61
CA LEU A 344 -1.37 -29.61 21.28
C LEU A 344 -0.86 -30.90 20.64
N TYR A 345 0.11 -30.81 19.71
CA TYR A 345 0.70 -31.99 19.08
C TYR A 345 1.45 -32.91 20.05
N LYS A 346 2.08 -32.37 21.11
CA LYS A 346 2.74 -33.15 22.17
C LYS A 346 1.75 -34.01 22.97
N ARG A 347 0.46 -33.62 23.00
CA ARG A 347 -0.59 -34.35 23.75
C ARG A 347 -1.07 -35.60 23.04
N PHE A 348 -0.86 -35.73 21.70
CA PHE A 348 -1.20 -36.95 20.97
C PHE A 348 -0.44 -38.16 21.50
N GLN A 349 -1.14 -39.27 21.64
CA GLN A 349 -0.56 -40.51 22.13
C GLN A 349 -0.30 -41.47 20.98
N PHE A 350 0.98 -41.76 20.75
CA PHE A 350 1.40 -42.73 19.77
C PHE A 350 2.06 -43.94 20.47
N ASN A 351 1.82 -45.11 19.94
CA ASN A 351 2.48 -46.31 20.48
C ASN A 351 3.98 -46.34 20.13
N ILE A 352 4.75 -47.14 20.89
CA ILE A 352 6.20 -47.19 20.75
C ILE A 352 6.65 -47.64 19.34
N ASN A 353 5.86 -48.51 18.67
CA ASN A 353 6.17 -48.96 17.30
C ASN A 353 5.99 -47.81 16.28
N GLN A 354 4.99 -46.96 16.47
CA GLN A 354 4.80 -45.80 15.62
C GLN A 354 5.94 -44.81 15.76
N LEU A 355 6.38 -44.53 17.00
CA LEU A 355 7.50 -43.63 17.30
C LEU A 355 8.86 -44.18 16.83
N LEU A 356 9.08 -45.50 16.89
CA LEU A 356 10.32 -46.11 16.38
C LEU A 356 10.37 -46.15 14.86
N ASN A 357 9.20 -46.31 14.18
CA ASN A 357 9.08 -46.46 12.73
C ASN A 357 8.36 -45.27 12.09
N ILE A 358 8.68 -44.05 12.48
CA ILE A 358 7.98 -42.81 12.06
C ILE A 358 7.83 -42.73 10.55
N LYS A 359 8.91 -43.04 9.78
CA LYS A 359 8.93 -42.96 8.31
C LYS A 359 7.89 -43.87 7.60
N GLN A 360 7.47 -44.94 8.22
CA GLN A 360 6.40 -45.82 7.73
C GLN A 360 5.06 -45.41 8.35
N SER A 361 5.05 -45.09 9.63
CA SER A 361 3.83 -44.85 10.40
C SER A 361 3.10 -43.58 10.01
N TYR A 362 3.82 -42.47 9.72
CA TYR A 362 3.17 -41.21 9.32
C TYR A 362 2.37 -41.35 8.03
N LYS A 363 2.79 -42.25 7.11
CA LYS A 363 2.09 -42.51 5.83
C LYS A 363 0.76 -43.23 6.00
N LEU A 364 0.56 -43.90 7.13
CA LEU A 364 -0.68 -44.62 7.46
C LEU A 364 -1.69 -43.68 8.17
N LEU A 365 -1.23 -42.58 8.69
CA LEU A 365 -2.04 -41.52 9.31
C LEU A 365 -2.31 -40.41 8.28
N LYS A 366 -3.32 -39.58 8.53
CA LYS A 366 -3.66 -38.49 7.62
C LYS A 366 -3.78 -37.17 8.37
N GLY A 367 -3.46 -36.08 7.68
CA GLY A 367 -3.65 -34.72 8.18
C GLY A 367 -2.97 -34.46 9.51
N VAL A 368 -3.73 -34.01 10.47
CA VAL A 368 -3.27 -33.60 11.82
C VAL A 368 -2.47 -34.68 12.53
N GLU A 369 -2.97 -35.92 12.59
CA GLU A 369 -2.30 -37.01 13.31
C GLU A 369 -0.92 -37.34 12.72
N SER A 370 -0.81 -37.30 11.37
CA SER A 370 0.45 -37.49 10.67
C SER A 370 1.47 -36.41 11.07
N ARG A 371 1.06 -35.14 11.10
CA ARG A 371 1.89 -34.00 11.48
C ARG A 371 2.30 -34.07 12.96
N ALA A 372 1.38 -34.43 13.84
CA ALA A 372 1.69 -34.61 15.25
C ALA A 372 2.73 -35.73 15.50
N LEU A 373 2.61 -36.88 14.78
CA LEU A 373 3.60 -37.95 14.85
C LEU A 373 4.97 -37.50 14.32
N LEU A 374 5.01 -36.80 13.19
CA LEU A 374 6.25 -36.27 12.62
C LEU A 374 6.93 -35.30 13.58
N TYR A 375 6.17 -34.37 14.19
CA TYR A 375 6.68 -33.41 15.16
C TYR A 375 7.30 -34.09 16.39
N GLN A 376 6.58 -35.04 17.01
CA GLN A 376 7.13 -35.82 18.14
C GLN A 376 8.36 -36.61 17.71
N GLY A 377 8.38 -37.12 16.49
CA GLY A 377 9.53 -37.81 15.93
C GLY A 377 10.77 -36.94 15.75
N ILE A 378 10.58 -35.68 15.36
CA ILE A 378 11.67 -34.71 15.28
C ILE A 378 12.28 -34.46 16.65
N LEU A 379 11.43 -34.28 17.68
CA LEU A 379 11.90 -34.05 19.08
C LEU A 379 12.68 -35.25 19.64
N LEU A 380 12.31 -36.46 19.24
CA LEU A 380 12.96 -37.70 19.69
C LEU A 380 14.22 -38.07 18.89
N SER A 381 14.43 -37.45 17.73
CA SER A 381 15.52 -37.79 16.83
C SER A 381 16.84 -37.17 17.27
N THR A 382 17.84 -38.00 17.53
CA THR A 382 19.21 -37.57 17.86
C THR A 382 20.13 -37.51 16.64
N GLU A 383 19.81 -38.25 15.57
CA GLU A 383 20.57 -38.29 14.32
C GLU A 383 20.15 -37.11 13.44
N ILE A 384 21.11 -36.27 13.04
CA ILE A 384 20.89 -35.04 12.29
C ILE A 384 20.23 -35.29 10.93
N ASP A 385 20.71 -36.29 10.18
CA ASP A 385 20.12 -36.69 8.91
C ASP A 385 18.64 -37.04 9.03
N LYS A 386 18.29 -37.82 10.02
CA LYS A 386 16.91 -38.23 10.31
C LYS A 386 16.07 -37.05 10.76
N LYS A 387 16.63 -36.17 11.62
CA LYS A 387 15.96 -34.97 12.11
C LYS A 387 15.62 -34.04 10.93
N LEU A 388 16.58 -33.75 10.06
CA LEU A 388 16.39 -32.90 8.87
C LEU A 388 15.38 -33.47 7.87
N GLU A 389 15.43 -34.81 7.65
CA GLU A 389 14.45 -35.46 6.79
C GLU A 389 13.02 -35.31 7.33
N LEU A 390 12.81 -35.54 8.63
CA LEU A 390 11.49 -35.39 9.26
C LEU A 390 11.01 -33.93 9.26
N ILE A 391 11.90 -32.97 9.52
CA ILE A 391 11.60 -31.54 9.42
C ILE A 391 11.11 -31.19 7.99
N LYS A 392 11.80 -31.68 6.96
CA LYS A 392 11.42 -31.44 5.59
C LYS A 392 10.05 -32.06 5.25
N ILE A 393 9.80 -33.30 5.70
CA ILE A 393 8.51 -33.97 5.48
C ILE A 393 7.38 -33.20 6.20
N LEU A 394 7.59 -32.76 7.43
CA LEU A 394 6.59 -31.97 8.17
C LEU A 394 6.28 -30.65 7.48
N LYS A 395 7.32 -29.94 7.04
CA LYS A 395 7.18 -28.69 6.27
C LYS A 395 6.39 -28.89 4.98
N ASP A 396 6.72 -29.96 4.22
CA ASP A 396 6.03 -30.28 2.98
C ASP A 396 4.56 -30.66 3.26
N SER A 397 4.26 -31.37 4.35
CA SER A 397 2.89 -31.70 4.78
C SER A 397 2.04 -30.46 5.11
N PHE A 398 2.61 -29.44 5.73
CA PHE A 398 1.92 -28.17 5.94
C PHE A 398 1.72 -27.39 4.61
N ALA A 399 2.69 -27.46 3.71
CA ALA A 399 2.61 -26.82 2.40
C ALA A 399 1.53 -27.44 1.51
N ASP A 400 1.41 -28.76 1.51
CA ASP A 400 0.41 -29.51 0.72
C ASP A 400 -1.03 -29.15 1.12
N GLU A 401 -1.26 -28.77 2.40
CA GLU A 401 -2.56 -28.28 2.88
C GLU A 401 -2.73 -26.75 2.86
N GLY A 402 -1.73 -26.02 2.34
CA GLY A 402 -1.77 -24.57 2.27
C GLY A 402 -1.52 -23.84 3.62
N ASN A 403 -1.04 -24.58 4.64
CA ASN A 403 -0.85 -24.07 6.01
C ASN A 403 0.63 -23.75 6.34
N THR A 404 1.42 -23.30 5.38
CA THR A 404 2.88 -23.13 5.48
C THR A 404 3.33 -22.31 6.68
N ASN A 405 2.62 -21.23 7.04
CA ASN A 405 3.01 -20.34 8.12
C ASN A 405 2.79 -20.95 9.51
N ALA A 406 2.00 -22.04 9.62
CA ALA A 406 1.82 -22.75 10.88
C ALA A 406 3.08 -23.52 11.34
N PHE A 407 4.11 -23.59 10.49
CA PHE A 407 5.40 -24.22 10.80
C PHE A 407 6.56 -23.42 10.17
N ASN A 408 6.59 -22.12 10.31
CA ASN A 408 7.66 -21.29 9.75
C ASN A 408 8.67 -20.85 10.82
N TYR A 409 8.21 -20.29 11.92
CA TYR A 409 9.06 -19.87 13.03
C TYR A 409 9.75 -21.08 13.69
N THR A 410 8.98 -22.11 14.02
CA THR A 410 9.51 -23.35 14.63
C THR A 410 10.47 -24.08 13.71
N LEU A 411 10.20 -24.08 12.37
CA LEU A 411 11.12 -24.61 11.37
C LEU A 411 12.49 -23.93 11.45
N VAL A 412 12.50 -22.59 11.42
CA VAL A 412 13.75 -21.80 11.50
C VAL A 412 14.48 -22.10 12.81
N THR A 413 13.76 -22.04 13.92
CA THR A 413 14.33 -22.32 15.24
C THR A 413 14.96 -23.72 15.32
N MET A 414 14.27 -24.76 14.83
CA MET A 414 14.79 -26.13 14.81
C MET A 414 16.01 -26.30 13.90
N LEU A 415 16.11 -25.54 12.81
CA LEU A 415 17.27 -25.54 11.94
C LEU A 415 18.44 -24.80 12.58
N GLU A 416 18.21 -23.65 13.22
CA GLU A 416 19.25 -22.85 13.90
C GLU A 416 19.86 -23.58 15.12
N GLU A 417 19.14 -24.52 15.73
CA GLU A 417 19.68 -25.38 16.77
C GLU A 417 20.74 -26.38 16.27
N ILE A 418 20.82 -26.61 14.96
CA ILE A 418 21.78 -27.53 14.35
C ILE A 418 23.04 -26.76 13.95
N GLU A 419 24.19 -27.15 14.43
CA GLU A 419 25.48 -26.56 14.06
C GLU A 419 25.70 -26.69 12.53
N GLU A 420 25.98 -25.58 11.84
CA GLU A 420 26.16 -25.54 10.39
C GLU A 420 27.17 -26.58 9.86
N GLU A 421 28.26 -26.80 10.62
CA GLU A 421 29.32 -27.76 10.26
C GLU A 421 28.82 -29.24 10.26
N LYS A 422 27.72 -29.51 10.90
CA LYS A 422 27.12 -30.86 10.98
C LYS A 422 26.02 -31.09 9.94
N ILE A 423 25.73 -30.09 9.11
CA ILE A 423 24.69 -30.22 8.07
C ILE A 423 25.23 -31.05 6.90
N PRO A 424 24.57 -32.17 6.56
CA PRO A 424 24.96 -32.96 5.40
C PRO A 424 24.76 -32.18 4.09
N SER A 425 25.62 -32.41 3.10
CA SER A 425 25.64 -31.66 1.84
C SER A 425 24.33 -31.70 1.05
N ASN A 426 23.56 -32.80 1.19
CA ASN A 426 22.24 -32.95 0.55
C ASN A 426 21.14 -32.09 1.19
N TYR A 427 21.37 -31.51 2.36
CA TYR A 427 20.44 -30.58 3.04
C TYR A 427 20.97 -29.14 3.11
N SER A 428 22.16 -28.85 2.59
CA SER A 428 22.77 -27.52 2.66
C SER A 428 21.87 -26.44 2.01
N ASP A 429 21.31 -26.70 0.84
CA ASP A 429 20.42 -25.74 0.16
C ASP A 429 19.12 -25.51 0.97
N PHE A 430 18.55 -26.59 1.55
CA PHE A 430 17.37 -26.50 2.39
C PHE A 430 17.66 -25.67 3.65
N TYR A 431 18.76 -25.96 4.34
CA TYR A 431 19.21 -25.23 5.53
C TYR A 431 19.42 -23.74 5.21
N ASN A 432 20.22 -23.45 4.18
CA ASN A 432 20.55 -22.08 3.80
C ASN A 432 19.32 -21.27 3.40
N LYS A 433 18.34 -21.89 2.73
CA LYS A 433 17.10 -21.23 2.34
C LYS A 433 16.30 -20.66 3.52
N TYR A 434 16.31 -21.33 4.67
CA TYR A 434 15.51 -20.94 5.83
C TYR A 434 16.29 -20.24 6.94
N THR A 435 17.60 -20.52 7.09
CA THR A 435 18.42 -19.90 8.14
C THR A 435 19.18 -18.67 7.66
N GLN A 436 19.47 -18.56 6.35
CA GLN A 436 20.03 -17.36 5.73
C GLN A 436 18.92 -16.39 5.31
N SER A 437 17.79 -16.34 6.08
CA SER A 437 16.83 -15.29 5.89
C SER A 437 17.51 -13.95 6.11
N GLU A 438 17.69 -13.21 5.03
CA GLU A 438 17.87 -11.76 4.95
C GLU A 438 18.43 -11.07 6.22
N LYS A 439 19.55 -11.52 6.76
CA LYS A 439 20.46 -10.57 7.36
C LYS A 439 20.98 -9.72 6.17
N PHE A 440 20.14 -8.83 5.66
CA PHE A 440 20.60 -7.63 4.99
C PHE A 440 21.40 -6.83 6.03
N VAL A 441 22.54 -7.37 6.39
CA VAL A 441 23.64 -6.56 6.89
C VAL A 441 23.87 -5.61 5.71
N PHE A 442 23.58 -4.34 5.89
CA PHE A 442 24.14 -3.27 5.07
C PHE A 442 25.66 -3.47 5.14
N LYS A 443 26.17 -4.39 4.28
CA LYS A 443 27.60 -4.57 4.10
C LYS A 443 28.08 -3.23 3.58
N GLN A 444 28.92 -2.56 4.37
CA GLN A 444 29.50 -1.29 3.98
C GLN A 444 30.02 -1.43 2.55
N ILE A 445 29.47 -0.61 1.65
CA ILE A 445 29.87 -0.59 0.25
C ILE A 445 31.35 -0.24 0.21
N LYS A 446 32.23 -1.20 -0.11
CA LYS A 446 33.65 -0.91 -0.30
C LYS A 446 33.86 -0.40 -1.72
N ILE A 447 34.15 0.90 -1.83
CA ILE A 447 34.49 1.54 -3.10
C ILE A 447 35.80 0.96 -3.62
N ASN A 448 35.78 0.46 -4.86
CA ASN A 448 36.96 -0.04 -5.57
C ASN A 448 37.20 0.78 -6.85
N ASN A 449 38.05 1.79 -6.78
CA ASN A 449 38.35 2.66 -7.91
C ASN A 449 39.16 1.98 -9.05
N LYS A 450 39.35 0.66 -9.00
CA LYS A 450 39.92 -0.14 -10.09
C LYS A 450 38.85 -0.72 -11.01
N ILE A 451 37.58 -0.72 -10.60
CA ILE A 451 36.46 -1.24 -11.34
C ILE A 451 35.44 -0.09 -11.50
N ILE A 452 34.97 0.16 -12.72
CA ILE A 452 34.16 1.34 -13.04
C ILE A 452 32.86 1.35 -12.21
N HIS A 453 32.04 0.29 -12.31
CA HIS A 453 30.74 0.20 -11.61
C HIS A 453 30.87 0.02 -10.09
N GLN A 454 32.10 -0.10 -9.57
CA GLN A 454 32.42 -0.21 -8.14
C GLN A 454 33.16 1.01 -7.62
N SER A 455 33.41 1.98 -8.49
CA SER A 455 34.18 3.15 -8.13
C SER A 455 33.36 4.21 -7.40
N LYS A 456 34.04 5.26 -6.95
CA LYS A 456 33.40 6.43 -6.35
C LYS A 456 32.34 7.13 -7.23
N LEU A 457 32.28 6.80 -8.53
CA LEU A 457 31.22 7.30 -9.43
C LEU A 457 29.81 6.91 -8.98
N ILE A 458 29.67 5.81 -8.22
CA ILE A 458 28.39 5.42 -7.63
C ILE A 458 27.80 6.50 -6.73
N ASN A 459 28.64 7.32 -6.08
CA ASN A 459 28.16 8.39 -5.21
C ASN A 459 27.35 9.45 -5.99
N TYR A 460 27.58 9.60 -7.29
CA TYR A 460 26.77 10.46 -8.15
C TYR A 460 25.28 10.03 -8.17
N LEU A 461 25.04 8.73 -8.15
CA LEU A 461 23.66 8.20 -8.14
C LEU A 461 22.89 8.52 -6.86
N LYS A 462 23.58 9.00 -5.81
CA LYS A 462 22.98 9.48 -4.55
C LYS A 462 22.67 10.98 -4.56
N GLU A 463 22.83 11.65 -5.69
CA GLU A 463 22.67 13.10 -5.86
C GLU A 463 23.64 13.96 -5.03
N ASP A 464 24.74 13.38 -4.55
CA ASP A 464 25.69 14.06 -3.66
C ASP A 464 26.85 14.76 -4.38
N LEU A 465 26.96 14.67 -5.71
CA LEU A 465 28.11 15.18 -6.46
C LEU A 465 27.72 16.13 -7.59
N ASP A 466 28.49 17.23 -7.73
CA ASP A 466 28.39 18.10 -8.90
C ASP A 466 28.92 17.39 -10.18
N THR A 467 28.25 17.62 -11.30
CA THR A 467 28.58 17.05 -12.62
C THR A 467 30.05 17.29 -13.04
N LYS A 468 30.65 18.42 -12.61
CA LYS A 468 32.06 18.74 -12.89
C LYS A 468 33.03 17.80 -12.16
N ASP A 469 32.74 17.49 -10.91
CA ASP A 469 33.57 16.58 -10.11
C ASP A 469 33.46 15.15 -10.65
N VAL A 470 32.24 14.75 -11.05
CA VAL A 470 31.98 13.44 -11.66
C VAL A 470 32.75 13.28 -12.98
N LYS A 471 32.75 14.30 -13.85
CA LYS A 471 33.53 14.29 -15.12
C LYS A 471 35.01 14.11 -14.89
N LYS A 472 35.59 14.79 -13.89
CA LYS A 472 37.00 14.65 -13.52
C LYS A 472 37.29 13.25 -12.99
N ASP A 473 36.43 12.75 -12.11
CA ASP A 473 36.58 11.42 -11.52
C ASP A 473 36.45 10.30 -12.56
N LEU A 474 35.53 10.46 -13.50
CA LEU A 474 35.35 9.57 -14.65
C LEU A 474 36.62 9.52 -15.54
N ASP A 475 37.18 10.68 -15.90
CA ASP A 475 38.43 10.75 -16.67
C ASP A 475 39.59 10.05 -15.95
N ASP A 476 39.74 10.23 -14.64
CA ASP A 476 40.78 9.59 -13.84
C ASP A 476 40.62 8.06 -13.78
N ILE A 477 39.41 7.56 -13.67
CA ILE A 477 39.10 6.13 -13.62
C ILE A 477 39.34 5.51 -15.00
N LEU A 478 38.79 6.10 -16.07
CA LEU A 478 38.95 5.61 -17.44
C LEU A 478 40.40 5.63 -17.88
N LYS A 479 41.23 6.59 -17.42
CA LYS A 479 42.68 6.63 -17.66
C LYS A 479 43.38 5.44 -16.99
N LYS A 480 42.94 5.02 -15.79
CA LYS A 480 43.52 3.84 -15.11
C LYS A 480 43.08 2.55 -15.80
N VAL A 481 41.83 2.44 -16.17
CA VAL A 481 41.26 1.30 -16.90
C VAL A 481 41.97 1.12 -18.25
N LYS A 482 42.11 2.18 -19.05
CA LYS A 482 42.81 2.14 -20.35
C LYS A 482 44.27 1.67 -20.26
N LYS A 483 44.93 1.96 -19.14
CA LYS A 483 46.31 1.47 -18.89
C LYS A 483 46.37 0.00 -18.49
N ASN A 484 45.27 -0.54 -17.97
CA ASN A 484 45.19 -1.92 -17.51
C ASN A 484 44.71 -2.83 -18.66
N LYS A 485 45.60 -3.37 -19.46
CA LYS A 485 45.29 -4.26 -20.58
C LYS A 485 44.54 -5.55 -20.18
N LYS A 486 44.49 -5.88 -18.90
CA LYS A 486 43.78 -7.04 -18.35
C LYS A 486 42.37 -6.69 -17.90
N TYR A 487 41.97 -5.43 -17.94
CA TYR A 487 40.64 -5.00 -17.55
C TYR A 487 39.66 -5.32 -18.68
N PHE A 488 38.65 -6.11 -18.35
CA PHE A 488 37.51 -6.37 -19.22
C PHE A 488 36.35 -5.48 -18.77
N ILE A 489 35.80 -4.69 -19.68
CA ILE A 489 34.64 -3.85 -19.40
C ILE A 489 33.39 -4.74 -19.34
N SER A 490 32.75 -4.78 -18.18
CA SER A 490 31.56 -5.57 -17.93
C SER A 490 30.28 -4.83 -18.38
N THR A 491 29.19 -5.56 -18.56
CA THR A 491 27.87 -4.95 -18.85
C THR A 491 27.47 -3.95 -17.77
N LYS A 492 27.79 -4.21 -16.49
CA LYS A 492 27.53 -3.26 -15.38
C LYS A 492 28.33 -1.97 -15.52
N ASP A 493 29.56 -2.03 -16.03
CA ASP A 493 30.35 -0.83 -16.33
C ASP A 493 29.69 -0.01 -17.44
N ILE A 494 29.19 -0.68 -18.49
CA ILE A 494 28.51 -0.03 -19.62
C ILE A 494 27.21 0.62 -19.12
N ILE A 495 26.42 -0.07 -18.32
CA ILE A 495 25.19 0.45 -17.73
C ILE A 495 25.46 1.76 -16.98
N LEU A 496 26.46 1.79 -16.11
CA LEU A 496 26.81 3.02 -15.39
C LEU A 496 27.28 4.13 -16.33
N LEU A 497 28.15 3.81 -17.31
CA LEU A 497 28.65 4.81 -18.26
C LEU A 497 27.56 5.41 -19.15
N GLU A 498 26.60 4.57 -19.62
CA GLU A 498 25.48 5.05 -20.44
C GLU A 498 24.48 5.87 -19.59
N SER A 499 24.28 5.52 -18.31
CA SER A 499 23.48 6.33 -17.40
C SER A 499 24.10 7.70 -17.14
N LEU A 500 25.43 7.77 -16.94
CA LEU A 500 26.15 9.05 -16.81
C LEU A 500 26.07 9.89 -18.09
N LYS A 501 26.12 9.26 -19.28
CA LYS A 501 25.94 9.98 -20.56
C LYS A 501 24.53 10.53 -20.70
N SER A 502 23.50 9.75 -20.33
CA SER A 502 22.11 10.20 -20.33
C SER A 502 21.93 11.47 -19.49
N ASP A 503 22.65 11.56 -18.36
CA ASP A 503 22.66 12.74 -17.49
C ASP A 503 23.52 13.90 -18.00
N GLY A 504 24.00 13.82 -19.25
CA GLY A 504 24.81 14.86 -19.89
C GLY A 504 26.30 14.87 -19.49
N ILE A 505 26.81 13.82 -18.83
CA ILE A 505 28.23 13.69 -18.50
C ILE A 505 28.97 13.12 -19.70
N GLU A 506 29.63 13.98 -20.46
CA GLU A 506 30.39 13.61 -21.66
C GLU A 506 31.60 12.74 -21.33
N ILE A 507 31.73 11.62 -22.01
CA ILE A 507 32.92 10.79 -22.01
C ILE A 507 33.91 11.33 -23.07
N ASN A 508 35.16 11.50 -22.67
CA ASN A 508 36.19 12.00 -23.59
C ASN A 508 36.37 11.02 -24.75
N LYS A 509 36.37 11.54 -26.00
CA LYS A 509 36.50 10.76 -27.25
C LYS A 509 37.63 9.73 -27.27
N LYS A 510 38.75 10.00 -26.57
CA LYS A 510 39.84 9.04 -26.43
C LYS A 510 39.50 7.73 -25.73
N TYR A 511 38.33 7.66 -25.04
CA TYR A 511 37.85 6.49 -24.33
C TYR A 511 36.66 5.81 -25.00
N GLU A 512 36.04 6.41 -26.04
CA GLU A 512 34.89 5.85 -26.77
C GLU A 512 35.22 4.48 -27.38
N SER A 513 36.49 4.23 -27.75
CA SER A 513 36.93 2.94 -28.28
C SER A 513 37.12 1.84 -27.22
N LEU A 514 36.85 2.11 -25.95
CA LEU A 514 36.98 1.12 -24.88
C LEU A 514 35.83 0.10 -24.85
N TYR A 515 34.67 0.49 -25.33
CA TYR A 515 33.48 -0.36 -25.39
C TYR A 515 32.57 0.07 -26.55
N GLU A 516 31.82 -0.87 -27.05
CA GLU A 516 30.75 -0.64 -28.02
C GLU A 516 29.42 -0.94 -27.36
N VAL A 517 28.41 -0.12 -27.62
CA VAL A 517 27.06 -0.33 -27.14
C VAL A 517 26.27 -0.95 -28.28
N ASP A 518 25.81 -2.17 -28.06
CA ASP A 518 24.87 -2.80 -28.99
C ASP A 518 23.43 -2.36 -28.62
N ASN A 519 22.90 -1.41 -29.37
CA ASN A 519 21.54 -0.88 -29.18
C ASN A 519 20.45 -1.84 -29.67
N THR A 520 20.80 -3.03 -30.18
CA THR A 520 19.82 -3.99 -30.73
C THR A 520 19.09 -4.78 -29.64
N ASN A 521 19.47 -4.67 -28.39
CA ASN A 521 18.92 -5.47 -27.28
C ASN A 521 17.60 -4.93 -26.69
N MET A 522 17.11 -3.76 -27.12
CA MET A 522 15.81 -3.25 -26.68
C MET A 522 14.67 -3.99 -27.39
N PRO A 523 13.71 -4.60 -26.65
CA PRO A 523 12.53 -5.18 -27.27
C PRO A 523 11.78 -4.16 -28.12
N GLN A 524 11.43 -4.54 -29.35
CA GLN A 524 10.81 -3.62 -30.33
C GLN A 524 9.48 -3.05 -29.86
N ASP A 525 8.71 -3.80 -29.08
CA ASP A 525 7.46 -3.35 -28.48
C ASP A 525 7.69 -2.21 -27.48
N ILE A 526 8.72 -2.32 -26.63
CA ILE A 526 9.09 -1.30 -25.64
C ILE A 526 9.65 -0.06 -26.36
N GLN A 527 10.52 -0.25 -27.39
CA GLN A 527 11.06 0.88 -28.14
C GLN A 527 9.97 1.73 -28.80
N LYS A 528 8.93 1.08 -29.38
CA LYS A 528 7.78 1.79 -29.95
C LYS A 528 6.96 2.55 -28.90
N LEU A 529 6.83 2.00 -27.69
CA LEU A 529 6.12 2.69 -26.62
C LEU A 529 6.88 3.93 -26.15
N ILE A 530 8.21 3.85 -26.09
CA ILE A 530 9.07 4.99 -25.76
C ILE A 530 8.96 6.07 -26.84
N GLU A 531 9.03 5.71 -28.13
CA GLU A 531 8.88 6.63 -29.28
C GLU A 531 7.50 7.32 -29.30
N ASN A 532 6.46 6.66 -28.78
CA ASN A 532 5.11 7.21 -28.64
C ASN A 532 4.90 8.02 -27.35
N ASP A 533 5.91 8.15 -26.50
CA ASP A 533 5.83 8.81 -25.19
C ASP A 533 4.75 8.17 -24.27
N GLU A 534 4.68 6.83 -24.26
CA GLU A 534 3.77 6.05 -23.44
C GLU A 534 4.44 5.64 -22.12
N MET A 535 4.99 6.60 -21.36
CA MET A 535 5.80 6.38 -20.15
C MET A 535 5.15 5.41 -19.15
N GLY A 536 3.89 5.64 -18.77
CA GLY A 536 3.18 4.80 -17.81
C GLY A 536 3.04 3.36 -18.28
N PHE A 537 2.76 3.15 -19.58
CA PHE A 537 2.63 1.81 -20.14
C PHE A 537 3.98 1.09 -20.25
N VAL A 538 5.07 1.81 -20.55
CA VAL A 538 6.44 1.26 -20.50
C VAL A 538 6.76 0.76 -19.11
N LEU A 539 6.53 1.56 -18.06
CA LEU A 539 6.78 1.16 -16.68
C LEU A 539 5.95 -0.07 -16.28
N LEU A 540 4.67 -0.12 -16.66
CA LEU A 540 3.82 -1.28 -16.41
C LEU A 540 4.33 -2.55 -17.13
N ARG A 541 4.87 -2.37 -18.34
CA ARG A 541 5.50 -3.46 -19.09
C ARG A 541 6.79 -3.94 -18.42
N LEU A 542 7.60 -3.02 -17.87
CA LEU A 542 8.78 -3.38 -17.09
C LEU A 542 8.42 -4.17 -15.83
N VAL A 543 7.36 -3.79 -15.11
CA VAL A 543 6.84 -4.57 -13.97
C VAL A 543 6.47 -6.00 -14.38
N GLN A 544 5.81 -6.17 -15.52
CA GLN A 544 5.47 -7.51 -16.03
C GLN A 544 6.73 -8.34 -16.34
N ILE A 545 7.78 -7.74 -16.88
CA ILE A 545 9.02 -8.42 -17.23
C ILE A 545 9.79 -8.82 -15.99
N LEU A 546 9.84 -7.93 -14.99
CA LEU A 546 10.45 -8.22 -13.68
C LEU A 546 9.72 -9.37 -12.98
N GLY A 547 8.38 -9.30 -12.92
CA GLY A 547 7.56 -10.33 -12.31
C GLY A 547 7.99 -10.69 -10.89
N GLN A 548 8.48 -11.92 -10.72
CA GLN A 548 8.92 -12.48 -9.44
C GLN A 548 10.39 -12.17 -9.09
N ASP A 549 11.17 -11.68 -10.06
CA ASP A 549 12.59 -11.45 -9.87
C ASP A 549 12.86 -10.09 -9.21
N ASN A 550 13.78 -10.04 -8.23
CA ASN A 550 14.30 -8.78 -7.74
C ASN A 550 15.40 -8.28 -8.69
N PHE A 551 15.71 -7.00 -8.64
CA PHE A 551 16.76 -6.41 -9.49
C PHE A 551 18.13 -7.09 -9.33
N GLU A 552 18.44 -7.61 -8.14
CA GLU A 552 19.70 -8.29 -7.86
C GLU A 552 19.83 -9.64 -8.58
N ASP A 553 18.69 -10.27 -8.89
CA ASP A 553 18.61 -11.59 -9.51
C ASP A 553 18.60 -11.51 -11.05
N LEU A 554 18.48 -10.29 -11.60
CA LEU A 554 18.39 -10.08 -13.04
C LEU A 554 19.71 -10.36 -13.74
N GLY A 555 19.61 -11.00 -14.90
CA GLY A 555 20.72 -11.09 -15.84
C GLY A 555 21.18 -9.71 -16.35
N SER A 556 22.46 -9.58 -16.63
CA SER A 556 23.07 -8.30 -17.05
C SER A 556 22.41 -7.69 -18.30
N GLU A 557 21.91 -8.51 -19.22
CA GLU A 557 21.24 -8.05 -20.44
C GLU A 557 19.86 -7.46 -20.14
N THR A 558 19.08 -8.13 -19.27
CA THR A 558 17.77 -7.64 -18.82
C THR A 558 17.93 -6.32 -18.07
N LEU A 559 18.89 -6.24 -17.17
CA LEU A 559 19.21 -5.01 -16.45
C LEU A 559 19.60 -3.88 -17.41
N PHE A 560 20.42 -4.18 -18.45
CA PHE A 560 20.86 -3.20 -19.44
C PHE A 560 19.67 -2.59 -20.17
N PHE A 561 18.73 -3.40 -20.68
CA PHE A 561 17.59 -2.83 -21.40
C PHE A 561 16.63 -2.08 -20.49
N ILE A 562 16.40 -2.53 -19.24
CA ILE A 562 15.55 -1.80 -18.27
C ILE A 562 16.15 -0.41 -18.01
N VAL A 563 17.44 -0.33 -17.69
CA VAL A 563 18.12 0.94 -17.46
C VAL A 563 18.14 1.81 -18.71
N SER A 564 18.35 1.20 -19.90
CA SER A 564 18.28 1.92 -21.18
C SER A 564 16.90 2.51 -21.45
N ALA A 565 15.81 1.80 -21.11
CA ALA A 565 14.46 2.31 -21.23
C ALA A 565 14.22 3.51 -20.28
N LEU A 566 14.68 3.41 -19.03
CA LEU A 566 14.58 4.50 -18.06
C LEU A 566 15.41 5.73 -18.47
N ASN A 567 16.60 5.53 -19.05
CA ASN A 567 17.44 6.60 -19.61
C ASN A 567 16.70 7.33 -20.74
N GLN A 568 16.11 6.60 -21.70
CA GLN A 568 15.38 7.20 -22.82
C GLN A 568 14.13 7.97 -22.38
N LEU A 569 13.51 7.57 -21.28
CA LEU A 569 12.34 8.24 -20.69
C LEU A 569 12.72 9.36 -19.70
N ASN A 570 14.01 9.58 -19.43
CA ASN A 570 14.54 10.53 -18.42
C ASN A 570 13.99 10.26 -17.00
N ILE A 571 13.80 8.99 -16.63
CA ILE A 571 13.33 8.59 -15.30
C ILE A 571 14.53 8.35 -14.38
N ASP A 572 15.31 9.42 -14.13
CA ASP A 572 16.64 9.33 -13.51
C ASP A 572 16.59 8.89 -12.05
N LYS A 573 15.65 9.38 -11.25
CA LYS A 573 15.59 9.03 -9.82
C LYS A 573 15.27 7.55 -9.59
N LEU A 574 14.29 7.00 -10.32
CA LEU A 574 13.98 5.57 -10.25
C LEU A 574 15.17 4.74 -10.76
N ARG A 575 15.76 5.12 -11.90
CA ARG A 575 16.99 4.49 -12.43
C ARG A 575 18.10 4.48 -11.38
N ASN A 576 18.39 5.59 -10.75
CA ASN A 576 19.45 5.71 -9.76
C ASN A 576 19.20 4.82 -8.54
N LYS A 577 17.95 4.71 -8.06
CA LYS A 577 17.58 3.75 -6.99
C LYS A 577 17.92 2.31 -7.41
N ILE A 578 17.57 1.91 -8.63
CA ILE A 578 17.88 0.58 -9.16
C ILE A 578 19.38 0.36 -9.22
N LEU A 579 20.13 1.31 -9.80
CA LEU A 579 21.59 1.20 -9.93
C LEU A 579 22.30 1.13 -8.58
N LEU A 580 21.87 1.91 -7.59
CA LEU A 580 22.40 1.85 -6.21
C LEU A 580 22.19 0.49 -5.57
N LYS A 581 21.13 -0.22 -5.93
CA LYS A 581 20.83 -1.55 -5.41
C LYS A 581 21.68 -2.64 -6.09
N VAL A 582 21.88 -2.53 -7.40
CA VAL A 582 22.47 -3.60 -8.22
C VAL A 582 23.99 -3.45 -8.45
N LEU A 583 24.49 -2.22 -8.55
CA LEU A 583 25.92 -1.94 -8.81
C LEU A 583 26.79 -2.05 -7.55
N PRO A 584 26.32 -1.70 -6.31
CA PRO A 584 27.17 -1.83 -5.14
C PRO A 584 27.50 -3.28 -4.88
N LEU A 585 28.64 -3.44 -4.48
CA LEU A 585 29.50 -4.56 -4.35
C LEU A 585 29.18 -5.44 -3.17
N LYS A 586 28.96 -6.68 -3.50
CA LYS A 586 29.36 -7.76 -2.60
C LYS A 586 30.90 -7.83 -2.63
N VAL A 587 31.53 -7.52 -1.53
CA VAL A 587 32.92 -7.88 -1.27
C VAL A 587 32.94 -9.31 -0.82
#